data_591718c63129bd970dd67c7bb5b8ef77
#
_entry.id   591718c63129bd970dd67c7bb5b8ef77
#
_cell.length_a   1.000
_cell.length_b   1.000
_cell.length_c   1.000
_cell.angle_alpha   90.00
_cell.angle_beta   90.00
_cell.angle_gamma   90.00
#
_symmetry.space_group_name_H-M   'P 1'
#
loop_
_entity.id
_entity.type
_entity.pdbx_description
1 polymer ?
#
loop_
_entity_poly.entity_id
_entity_poly.type
_entity_poly.pdbx_seq_one_letter_code
_entity_poly.pdbx_strand_id
1 'polypeptide(L)' 'SGLTVGIPYETVAGMYGTVKKEYDSYRNKFYYSYDWDDEKRHYFQPVMCFFVDKNNIITEIYVGTDW' A
#
# COMPACT_ATOMS: atom_id res chain seq x y z
N SER A 1 -12.86 -8.23 -3.31
CA SER A 1 -12.24 -7.04 -2.84
C SER A 1 -12.34 -6.00 -3.90
N GLY A 2 -12.44 -5.55 -4.69
CA GLY A 2 -12.63 -4.44 -5.58
C GLY A 2 -11.43 -3.55 -5.80
N LEU A 3 -10.30 -3.88 -5.23
CA LEU A 3 -9.13 -3.05 -5.42
C LEU A 3 -8.40 -3.46 -6.68
N THR A 4 -8.19 -2.50 -7.56
CA THR A 4 -7.47 -2.75 -8.79
C THR A 4 -6.59 -1.56 -9.11
N VAL A 5 -5.68 -1.75 -10.04
CA VAL A 5 -4.89 -0.63 -10.53
C VAL A 5 -5.80 0.32 -11.29
N GLY A 6 -5.37 1.57 -11.39
CA GLY A 6 -6.14 2.56 -12.12
C GLY A 6 -7.10 3.35 -11.27
N ILE A 7 -7.19 3.05 -9.97
CA ILE A 7 -8.06 3.82 -9.08
C ILE A 7 -7.21 4.81 -8.28
N PRO A 8 -7.81 5.91 -7.82
CA PRO A 8 -7.04 6.87 -7.03
C PRO A 8 -6.77 6.34 -5.63
N TYR A 9 -5.67 6.78 -5.04
CA TYR A 9 -5.31 6.35 -3.70
C TYR A 9 -6.42 6.68 -2.70
N GLU A 10 -7.16 7.73 -2.93
CA GLU A 10 -8.23 8.11 -2.02
C GLU A 10 -9.23 6.99 -1.79
N THR A 11 -9.42 6.15 -2.80
CA THR A 11 -10.31 5.01 -2.65
C THR A 11 -9.76 4.05 -1.61
N VAL A 12 -8.47 3.82 -1.65
CA VAL A 12 -7.81 2.94 -0.69
C VAL A 12 -7.85 3.56 0.69
N ALA A 13 -7.59 4.84 0.77
CA ALA A 13 -7.60 5.54 2.06
C ALA A 13 -8.99 5.50 2.70
N GLY A 14 -10.02 5.52 1.88
CA GLY A 14 -11.38 5.43 2.39
C GLY A 14 -11.68 4.06 2.98
N MET A 15 -10.98 3.05 2.53
CA MET A 15 -11.22 1.70 3.02
C MET A 15 -10.33 1.34 4.21
N TYR A 16 -9.08 1.77 4.18
CA TYR A 16 -8.11 1.36 5.19
C TYR A 16 -7.54 2.48 6.02
N GLY A 17 -7.87 3.71 5.70
CA GLY A 17 -7.32 4.84 6.41
C GLY A 17 -6.14 5.44 5.67
N THR A 18 -5.77 6.64 6.04
CA THR A 18 -4.69 7.36 5.39
C THR A 18 -3.36 7.04 6.06
N VAL A 19 -2.36 6.72 5.27
CA VAL A 19 -1.02 6.48 5.77
C VAL A 19 -0.07 7.43 5.07
N LYS A 20 1.15 7.45 5.55
CA LYS A 20 2.17 8.33 5.02
C LYS A 20 2.63 7.83 3.65
N LYS A 21 2.81 8.75 2.72
CA LYS A 21 3.35 8.43 1.41
C LYS A 21 4.86 8.24 1.54
N GLU A 22 5.36 7.14 0.99
CA GLU A 22 6.77 6.83 1.03
C GLU A 22 7.34 6.86 -0.38
N TYR A 23 8.65 6.94 -0.47
CA TYR A 23 9.32 6.97 -1.76
C TYR A 23 10.28 5.80 -1.86
N ASP A 24 10.17 5.06 -2.95
CA ASP A 24 11.06 3.94 -3.24
C ASP A 24 12.07 4.40 -4.28
N SER A 25 13.27 4.71 -3.82
CA SER A 25 14.30 5.23 -4.72
C SER A 25 14.80 4.14 -5.67
N TYR A 26 14.62 2.90 -5.30
CA TYR A 26 15.05 1.81 -6.14
C TYR A 26 14.18 1.71 -7.39
N ARG A 27 12.87 1.85 -7.20
CA ARG A 27 11.92 1.83 -8.30
C ARG A 27 11.56 3.19 -8.80
N ASN A 28 11.97 4.21 -8.07
CA ASN A 28 11.70 5.58 -8.45
C ASN A 28 10.20 5.85 -8.47
N LYS A 29 9.52 5.38 -7.44
CA LYS A 29 8.07 5.50 -7.34
C LYS A 29 7.65 5.80 -5.93
N PHE A 30 6.50 6.42 -5.79
CA PHE A 30 5.89 6.63 -4.48
C PHE A 30 4.94 5.50 -4.18
N TYR A 31 4.75 5.22 -2.91
CA TYR A 31 3.87 4.15 -2.53
C TYR A 31 3.29 4.39 -1.14
N TYR A 32 2.23 3.65 -0.84
CA TYR A 32 1.61 3.62 0.48
C TYR A 32 1.62 2.19 0.98
N SER A 33 2.08 2.00 2.19
CA SER A 33 2.24 0.67 2.75
C SER A 33 1.33 0.49 3.94
N TYR A 34 0.65 -0.63 3.97
CA TYR A 34 -0.26 -0.96 5.06
C TYR A 34 0.19 -2.26 5.71
N ASP A 35 0.45 -2.20 6.99
CA ASP A 35 0.80 -3.37 7.77
C ASP A 35 -0.37 -3.77 8.62
N TRP A 36 -0.48 -5.04 8.88
CA TRP A 36 -1.37 -5.50 9.91
C TRP A 36 -0.72 -5.16 11.23
N ASP A 37 -1.02 -4.05 11.77
CA ASP A 37 -0.45 -3.67 13.03
C ASP A 37 -1.29 -4.27 14.13
N ASP A 38 -1.05 -5.50 14.39
CA ASP A 38 -1.84 -6.26 15.31
C ASP A 38 -0.91 -6.71 16.43
N GLU A 39 -1.25 -6.38 17.64
CA GLU A 39 -0.43 -6.81 18.76
C GLU A 39 -0.39 -8.32 18.87
N LYS A 40 -1.25 -8.99 18.17
CA LYS A 40 -1.27 -10.43 18.18
C LYS A 40 -0.49 -11.04 17.05
N ARG A 41 0.14 -10.25 16.23
CA ARG A 41 0.89 -10.82 15.15
C ARG A 41 2.04 -11.61 15.72
N HIS A 42 2.47 -12.61 15.00
CA HIS A 42 3.44 -13.53 15.53
C HIS A 42 4.75 -13.45 14.78
N TYR A 43 4.87 -14.16 13.69
CA TYR A 43 6.15 -14.28 13.02
C TYR A 43 6.22 -13.44 11.78
N PHE A 44 5.12 -13.29 11.12
CA PHE A 44 5.10 -12.47 9.94
C PHE A 44 3.68 -11.96 9.77
N GLN A 45 3.55 -10.93 9.01
CA GLN A 45 2.25 -10.36 8.80
C GLN A 45 2.16 -9.90 7.36
N PRO A 46 0.97 -9.88 6.81
CA PRO A 46 0.77 -9.40 5.45
C PRO A 46 1.08 -7.92 5.35
N VAL A 47 1.64 -7.55 4.22
CA VAL A 47 1.93 -6.16 3.91
C VAL A 47 1.31 -5.87 2.57
N MET A 48 0.60 -4.77 2.47
CA MET A 48 0.06 -4.30 1.21
C MET A 48 0.72 -3.00 0.83
N CYS A 49 1.27 -2.93 -0.37
CA CYS A 49 1.88 -1.73 -0.88
C CYS A 49 1.16 -1.31 -2.14
N PHE A 50 0.80 -0.02 -2.18
CA PHE A 50 0.10 0.53 -3.33
C PHE A 50 1.01 1.57 -3.96
N PHE A 51 1.54 1.26 -5.14
CA PHE A 51 2.38 2.20 -5.85
C PHE A 51 1.52 3.12 -6.68
N VAL A 52 1.89 4.38 -6.70
CA VAL A 52 1.08 5.40 -7.39
C VAL A 52 1.95 6.18 -8.36
N ASP A 53 1.29 6.79 -9.33
CA ASP A 53 1.97 7.69 -10.26
C ASP A 53 1.90 9.12 -9.74
N LYS A 54 2.31 10.08 -10.56
CA LYS A 54 2.35 11.47 -10.15
C LYS A 54 0.96 12.04 -9.88
N ASN A 55 -0.06 11.38 -10.36
CA ASN A 55 -1.45 11.80 -10.13
C ASN A 55 -2.07 11.07 -8.96
N ASN A 56 -1.27 10.30 -8.24
CA ASN A 56 -1.74 9.54 -7.08
C ASN A 56 -2.73 8.45 -7.48
N ILE A 57 -2.57 7.93 -8.68
CA ILE A 57 -3.39 6.84 -9.18
C ILE A 57 -2.61 5.54 -8.99
N ILE A 58 -3.29 4.54 -8.48
CA ILE A 58 -2.65 3.24 -8.21
C ILE A 58 -2.21 2.60 -9.51
N THR A 59 -0.92 2.32 -9.61
CA THR A 59 -0.38 1.66 -10.79
C THR A 59 0.03 0.23 -10.51
N GLU A 60 0.22 -0.09 -9.22
CA GLU A 60 0.71 -1.41 -8.86
C GLU A 60 0.23 -1.73 -7.46
N ILE A 61 -0.21 -2.95 -7.24
CA ILE A 61 -0.61 -3.41 -5.91
C ILE A 61 0.26 -4.61 -5.58
N TYR A 62 0.89 -4.53 -4.44
CA TYR A 62 1.82 -5.55 -4.02
C TYR A 62 1.38 -6.10 -2.68
N VAL A 63 1.22 -7.40 -2.61
CA VAL A 63 0.85 -8.04 -1.36
C VAL A 63 1.91 -9.07 -1.03
N GLY A 64 2.45 -8.96 0.16
CA GLY A 64 3.51 -9.86 0.56
C GLY A 64 3.45 -10.12 2.05
N THR A 65 4.48 -10.80 2.52
CA THR A 65 4.62 -11.10 3.91
C THR A 65 5.94 -10.52 4.39
N ASP A 66 5.90 -9.96 5.58
CA ASP A 66 7.07 -9.35 6.16
C ASP A 66 7.57 -10.26 7.28
N TRP A 67 8.82 -10.70 7.19
CA TRP A 67 9.39 -11.60 8.20
C TRP A 67 10.29 -10.84 9.13
#